data_c7ac5c62a1ab846aec5c659d42788fd5
#
_entry.id   c7ac5c62a1ab846aec5c659d42788fd5
#
_cell.length_a   1.000
_cell.length_b   1.000
_cell.length_c   1.000
_cell.angle_alpha   90.00
_cell.angle_beta   90.00
_cell.angle_gamma   90.00
#
_symmetry.space_group_name_H-M   'P 1'
#
loop_
_entity.id
_entity.type
_entity.pdbx_description
1 polymer ?
#
loop_
_entity_poly.entity_id
_entity_poly.type
_entity_poly.pdbx_seq_one_letter_code
_entity_poly.pdbx_strand_id
1 'polypeptide(L)'
;MMTNPKPWQQGSLIEVEITDLSDRADGVGRWEGRVVFVPDTVTGDRVLVRLVRVKPQYAYGQVQKLLTSSPHRIRPHCIVADKCGGCQWQHIDLAYQQQAKQQVILDALQRIGGFQDPPIAPILSSSSGLNYRNKVTYPLQRSAQGNVQAGYYRKGSHKLVNLNQCPVQDSRLDPFLAQIKQDIQEQGWGIYNEERGTGKLRHL
;
A
#
# COMPACT_ATOMS: atom_id res chain seq x y z
N MET A 1 32.81 22.41 -14.20
CA MET A 1 32.99 21.15 -13.46
C MET A 1 31.63 20.68 -12.99
N MET A 2 31.03 19.69 -13.64
CA MET A 2 29.80 19.08 -13.14
C MET A 2 30.16 18.25 -11.92
N THR A 3 29.79 18.72 -10.73
CA THR A 3 29.94 17.98 -9.51
C THR A 3 29.03 16.75 -9.63
N ASN A 4 29.66 15.60 -9.73
CA ASN A 4 28.95 14.30 -9.68
C ASN A 4 28.11 14.30 -8.38
N PRO A 5 26.76 14.23 -8.42
CA PRO A 5 25.95 14.36 -7.22
C PRO A 5 26.37 13.24 -6.26
N LYS A 6 26.63 13.60 -5.00
CA LYS A 6 26.96 12.62 -3.97
C LYS A 6 25.84 11.57 -3.96
N PRO A 7 26.14 10.28 -4.12
CA PRO A 7 25.11 9.27 -4.36
C PRO A 7 24.13 9.07 -3.18
N TRP A 8 24.47 9.54 -1.97
CA TRP A 8 23.60 9.49 -0.79
C TRP A 8 22.98 10.85 -0.45
N GLN A 9 22.13 11.35 -1.35
CA GLN A 9 21.38 12.60 -1.15
C GLN A 9 19.99 12.50 -1.80
N GLN A 10 19.09 13.36 -1.38
CA GLN A 10 17.77 13.44 -1.98
C GLN A 10 17.85 13.72 -3.49
N GLY A 11 17.06 12.98 -4.27
CA GLY A 11 17.05 13.05 -5.72
C GLY A 11 18.02 12.11 -6.42
N SER A 12 19.01 11.51 -5.71
CA SER A 12 19.95 10.54 -6.30
C SER A 12 19.23 9.30 -6.78
N LEU A 13 19.73 8.72 -7.86
CA LEU A 13 19.32 7.41 -8.37
C LEU A 13 20.34 6.36 -7.95
N ILE A 14 19.86 5.31 -7.33
CA ILE A 14 20.68 4.17 -6.90
C ILE A 14 20.00 2.85 -7.29
N GLU A 15 20.79 1.81 -7.55
CA GLU A 15 20.28 0.46 -7.69
C GLU A 15 20.25 -0.21 -6.34
N VAL A 16 19.14 -0.88 -6.03
CA VAL A 16 18.93 -1.59 -4.77
C VAL A 16 18.33 -2.95 -5.05
N GLU A 17 18.86 -3.96 -4.42
CA GLU A 17 18.24 -5.27 -4.28
C GLU A 17 17.40 -5.30 -3.01
N ILE A 18 16.16 -5.74 -3.13
CA ILE A 18 15.24 -5.87 -2.00
C ILE A 18 15.44 -7.24 -1.35
N THR A 19 15.90 -7.22 -0.13
CA THR A 19 16.27 -8.44 0.63
C THR A 19 15.26 -8.81 1.70
N ASP A 20 14.34 -7.88 2.06
CA ASP A 20 13.38 -8.09 3.13
C ASP A 20 12.14 -7.19 2.95
N LEU A 21 11.12 -7.37 3.80
CA LEU A 21 9.94 -6.53 3.91
C LEU A 21 9.84 -5.98 5.34
N SER A 22 9.56 -4.69 5.46
CA SER A 22 9.34 -4.06 6.76
C SER A 22 7.94 -4.37 7.32
N ASP A 23 7.74 -4.09 8.61
CA ASP A 23 6.44 -4.13 9.29
C ASP A 23 5.39 -3.19 8.65
N ARG A 24 5.85 -2.15 7.95
CA ARG A 24 5.00 -1.20 7.22
C ARG A 24 4.76 -1.57 5.77
N ALA A 25 5.16 -2.78 5.38
CA ALA A 25 5.02 -3.30 4.03
C ALA A 25 5.90 -2.64 2.95
N ASP A 26 6.92 -1.88 3.35
CA ASP A 26 7.95 -1.39 2.43
C ASP A 26 9.01 -2.47 2.21
N GLY A 27 9.48 -2.61 0.99
CA GLY A 27 10.68 -3.42 0.74
C GLY A 27 11.90 -2.79 1.39
N VAL A 28 12.78 -3.65 1.89
CA VAL A 28 14.02 -3.26 2.56
C VAL A 28 15.20 -3.75 1.74
N GLY A 29 16.07 -2.84 1.36
CA GLY A 29 17.34 -3.15 0.74
C GLY A 29 18.49 -2.40 1.40
N ARG A 30 19.70 -2.61 0.91
CA ARG A 30 20.90 -1.90 1.39
C ARG A 30 21.68 -1.31 0.21
N TRP A 31 22.18 -0.11 0.44
CA TRP A 31 23.12 0.54 -0.46
C TRP A 31 24.32 1.05 0.33
N GLU A 32 25.52 0.53 0.03
CA GLU A 32 26.75 0.84 0.78
C GLU A 32 26.58 0.70 2.31
N GLY A 33 25.90 -0.38 2.75
CA GLY A 33 25.65 -0.67 4.17
C GLY A 33 24.47 0.10 4.80
N ARG A 34 23.93 1.13 4.14
CA ARG A 34 22.80 1.92 4.62
C ARG A 34 21.45 1.32 4.18
N VAL A 35 20.47 1.41 5.04
CA VAL A 35 19.12 0.85 4.77
C VAL A 35 18.34 1.76 3.81
N VAL A 36 17.66 1.15 2.84
CA VAL A 36 16.74 1.85 1.92
C VAL A 36 15.38 1.18 2.00
N PHE A 37 14.38 1.96 2.40
CA PHE A 37 12.96 1.54 2.38
C PHE A 37 12.33 1.94 1.06
N VAL A 38 11.75 0.98 0.36
CA VAL A 38 11.21 1.19 -0.99
C VAL A 38 9.78 0.60 -1.06
N PRO A 39 8.74 1.43 -0.99
CA PRO A 39 7.37 0.96 -1.16
C PRO A 39 7.15 0.27 -2.51
N ASP A 40 6.12 -0.58 -2.56
CA ASP A 40 5.68 -1.28 -3.78
C ASP A 40 6.73 -2.25 -4.37
N THR A 41 7.66 -2.73 -3.55
CA THR A 41 8.65 -3.74 -3.94
C THR A 41 8.47 -5.05 -3.18
N VAL A 42 9.09 -6.10 -3.68
CA VAL A 42 9.03 -7.47 -3.14
C VAL A 42 10.46 -7.97 -2.92
N THR A 43 10.68 -8.77 -1.89
CA THR A 43 11.97 -9.45 -1.68
C THR A 43 12.39 -10.20 -2.94
N GLY A 44 13.62 -9.96 -3.40
CA GLY A 44 14.15 -10.48 -4.66
C GLY A 44 14.00 -9.54 -5.87
N ASP A 45 13.29 -8.41 -5.73
CA ASP A 45 13.31 -7.37 -6.76
C ASP A 45 14.69 -6.68 -6.81
N ARG A 46 15.18 -6.36 -8.01
CA ARG A 46 16.23 -5.36 -8.23
C ARG A 46 15.60 -4.13 -8.87
N VAL A 47 15.81 -2.98 -8.28
CA VAL A 47 15.11 -1.75 -8.65
C VAL A 47 16.07 -0.56 -8.76
N LEU A 48 15.82 0.31 -9.73
CA LEU A 48 16.39 1.65 -9.76
C LEU A 48 15.48 2.56 -8.92
N VAL A 49 16.04 3.17 -7.90
CA VAL A 49 15.32 3.93 -6.88
C VAL A 49 15.79 5.38 -6.87
N ARG A 50 14.85 6.32 -6.84
CA ARG A 50 15.12 7.72 -6.53
C ARG A 50 14.98 7.94 -5.03
N LEU A 51 16.02 8.42 -4.37
CA LEU A 51 15.96 8.76 -2.95
C LEU A 51 15.08 10.00 -2.73
N VAL A 52 14.03 9.87 -1.92
CA VAL A 52 13.06 10.95 -1.64
C VAL A 52 13.24 11.58 -0.26
N ARG A 53 13.76 10.82 0.69
CA ARG A 53 14.08 11.30 2.04
C ARG A 53 15.34 10.59 2.51
N VAL A 54 16.37 11.34 2.85
CA VAL A 54 17.68 10.79 3.23
C VAL A 54 18.02 11.16 4.66
N LYS A 55 18.49 10.19 5.42
CA LYS A 55 19.04 10.29 6.77
C LYS A 55 20.45 9.68 6.76
N PRO A 56 21.28 9.90 7.78
CA PRO A 56 22.65 9.37 7.81
C PRO A 56 22.73 7.86 7.62
N GLN A 57 21.83 7.07 8.23
CA GLN A 57 21.85 5.60 8.26
C GLN A 57 20.80 4.93 7.39
N TYR A 58 19.78 5.67 6.93
CA TYR A 58 18.71 5.11 6.11
C TYR A 58 18.11 6.16 5.18
N ALA A 59 17.42 5.68 4.15
CA ALA A 59 16.64 6.52 3.25
C ALA A 59 15.30 5.88 2.90
N TYR A 60 14.38 6.71 2.44
CA TYR A 60 13.18 6.26 1.72
C TYR A 60 13.39 6.54 0.23
N GLY A 61 13.00 5.58 -0.58
CA GLY A 61 13.13 5.67 -2.02
C GLY A 61 11.82 5.43 -2.74
N GLN A 62 11.74 5.89 -3.97
CA GLN A 62 10.63 5.64 -4.88
C GLN A 62 11.16 4.88 -6.10
N VAL A 63 10.51 3.78 -6.46
CA VAL A 63 10.85 3.01 -7.66
C VAL A 63 10.73 3.88 -8.90
N GLN A 64 11.80 3.94 -9.68
CA GLN A 64 11.82 4.54 -11.00
C GLN A 64 11.74 3.47 -12.09
N LYS A 65 12.38 2.32 -11.85
CA LYS A 65 12.37 1.21 -12.78
C LYS A 65 12.57 -0.10 -12.04
N LEU A 66 11.80 -1.11 -12.39
CA LEU A 66 12.03 -2.49 -12.01
C LEU A 66 13.07 -3.08 -12.99
N LEU A 67 14.23 -3.48 -12.48
CA LEU A 67 15.34 -4.03 -13.26
C LEU A 67 15.21 -5.55 -13.40
N THR A 68 14.92 -6.22 -12.28
CA THR A 68 14.64 -7.65 -12.22
C THR A 68 13.46 -7.88 -11.30
N SER A 69 12.50 -8.66 -11.75
CA SER A 69 11.29 -8.99 -10.98
C SER A 69 11.56 -10.17 -10.06
N SER A 70 11.12 -10.06 -8.82
CA SER A 70 11.03 -11.18 -7.87
C SER A 70 10.13 -12.31 -8.42
N PRO A 71 10.42 -13.59 -8.14
CA PRO A 71 9.50 -14.68 -8.43
C PRO A 71 8.19 -14.60 -7.65
N HIS A 72 8.18 -13.86 -6.53
CA HIS A 72 7.00 -13.62 -5.69
C HIS A 72 6.16 -12.42 -6.12
N ARG A 73 6.59 -11.70 -7.15
CA ARG A 73 5.84 -10.57 -7.69
C ARG A 73 4.75 -11.07 -8.62
N ILE A 74 3.52 -10.63 -8.38
CA ILE A 74 2.38 -10.88 -9.24
C ILE A 74 1.78 -9.58 -9.75
N ARG A 75 0.96 -9.67 -10.82
CA ARG A 75 0.13 -8.54 -11.24
C ARG A 75 -1.03 -8.38 -10.24
N PRO A 76 -1.24 -7.19 -9.64
CA PRO A 76 -2.38 -6.94 -8.76
C PRO A 76 -3.72 -7.23 -9.43
N HIS A 77 -4.64 -7.86 -8.71
CA HIS A 77 -6.02 -8.04 -9.18
C HIS A 77 -6.78 -6.71 -9.25
N CYS A 78 -6.41 -5.74 -8.43
CA CYS A 78 -7.03 -4.42 -8.41
C CYS A 78 -6.38 -3.49 -9.45
N ILE A 79 -7.18 -2.93 -10.35
CA ILE A 79 -6.72 -2.03 -11.42
C ILE A 79 -6.21 -0.67 -10.91
N VAL A 80 -6.48 -0.34 -9.65
CA VAL A 80 -6.03 0.90 -9.00
C VAL A 80 -5.07 0.64 -7.82
N ALA A 81 -4.47 -0.55 -7.75
CA ALA A 81 -3.55 -0.93 -6.68
C ALA A 81 -2.33 0.01 -6.56
N ASP A 82 -1.91 0.59 -7.67
CA ASP A 82 -0.82 1.58 -7.76
C ASP A 82 -1.17 2.93 -7.11
N LYS A 83 -2.47 3.25 -7.00
CA LYS A 83 -2.98 4.55 -6.52
C LYS A 83 -3.67 4.45 -5.17
N CYS A 84 -4.43 3.37 -4.96
CA CYS A 84 -5.26 3.18 -3.78
C CYS A 84 -4.41 2.86 -2.54
N GLY A 85 -4.67 3.56 -1.44
CA GLY A 85 -4.01 3.31 -0.15
C GLY A 85 -4.63 2.17 0.68
N GLY A 86 -5.68 1.51 0.18
CA GLY A 86 -6.40 0.47 0.92
C GLY A 86 -5.64 -0.87 1.01
N CYS A 87 -4.70 -1.14 0.11
CA CYS A 87 -3.90 -2.36 0.08
C CYS A 87 -2.44 -2.05 -0.21
N GLN A 88 -1.52 -2.72 0.52
CA GLN A 88 -0.08 -2.53 0.35
C GLN A 88 0.57 -3.65 -0.45
N TRP A 89 0.08 -4.88 -0.38
CA TRP A 89 0.77 -6.09 -0.85
C TRP A 89 0.06 -6.85 -1.99
N GLN A 90 -0.86 -6.23 -2.72
CA GLN A 90 -1.54 -6.93 -3.83
C GLN A 90 -0.61 -7.34 -4.99
N HIS A 91 0.59 -6.81 -5.05
CA HIS A 91 1.63 -7.16 -6.01
C HIS A 91 2.51 -8.32 -5.54
N ILE A 92 2.22 -8.93 -4.39
CA ILE A 92 2.93 -10.06 -3.80
C ILE A 92 2.00 -11.28 -3.82
N ASP A 93 2.50 -12.46 -4.19
CA ASP A 93 1.72 -13.70 -4.12
C ASP A 93 1.29 -14.01 -2.68
N LEU A 94 0.13 -14.66 -2.52
CA LEU A 94 -0.48 -14.89 -1.21
C LEU A 94 0.39 -15.77 -0.31
N ALA A 95 1.04 -16.78 -0.86
CA ALA A 95 1.89 -17.68 -0.07
C ALA A 95 3.09 -16.92 0.51
N TYR A 96 3.71 -16.07 -0.30
CA TYR A 96 4.80 -15.24 0.19
C TYR A 96 4.34 -14.16 1.18
N GLN A 97 3.15 -13.57 1.00
CA GLN A 97 2.57 -12.67 2.01
C GLN A 97 2.44 -13.35 3.38
N GLN A 98 2.01 -14.61 3.41
CA GLN A 98 1.87 -15.39 4.64
C GLN A 98 3.24 -15.64 5.29
N GLN A 99 4.22 -16.07 4.52
CA GLN A 99 5.59 -16.27 5.00
C GLN A 99 6.18 -14.99 5.58
N ALA A 100 6.08 -13.88 4.86
CA ALA A 100 6.58 -12.59 5.32
C ALA A 100 5.90 -12.12 6.62
N LYS A 101 4.58 -12.29 6.75
CA LYS A 101 3.86 -11.95 7.99
C LYS A 101 4.28 -12.83 9.16
N GLN A 102 4.50 -14.12 8.94
CA GLN A 102 4.98 -15.03 9.97
C GLN A 102 6.42 -14.66 10.39
N GLN A 103 7.27 -14.29 9.43
CA GLN A 103 8.64 -13.85 9.70
C GLN A 103 8.69 -12.59 10.57
N VAL A 104 7.81 -11.61 10.35
CA VAL A 104 7.71 -10.41 11.19
C VAL A 104 7.44 -10.77 12.65
N ILE A 105 6.56 -11.75 12.91
CA ILE A 105 6.26 -12.20 14.29
C ILE A 105 7.49 -12.93 14.88
N LEU A 106 8.11 -13.81 14.11
CA LEU A 106 9.31 -14.54 14.53
C LEU A 106 10.43 -13.56 14.90
N ASP A 107 10.73 -12.61 14.04
CA ASP A 107 11.73 -11.58 14.27
C ASP A 107 11.44 -10.73 15.53
N ALA A 108 10.19 -10.35 15.74
CA ALA A 108 9.80 -9.61 16.93
C ALA A 108 10.01 -10.43 18.21
N LEU A 109 9.65 -11.71 18.23
CA LEU A 109 9.86 -12.58 19.39
C LEU A 109 11.34 -12.84 19.63
N GLN A 110 12.13 -13.08 18.59
CA GLN A 110 13.55 -13.36 18.73
C GLN A 110 14.37 -12.11 19.09
N ARG A 111 14.21 -11.02 18.32
CA ARG A 111 15.09 -9.84 18.45
C ARG A 111 14.66 -8.89 19.59
N ILE A 112 13.35 -8.76 19.80
CA ILE A 112 12.81 -7.87 20.84
C ILE A 112 12.48 -8.65 22.10
N GLY A 113 11.80 -9.80 21.94
CA GLY A 113 11.40 -10.65 23.07
C GLY A 113 12.52 -11.50 23.66
N GLY A 114 13.64 -11.70 22.92
CA GLY A 114 14.79 -12.49 23.40
C GLY A 114 14.55 -14.01 23.38
N PHE A 115 13.45 -14.50 22.79
CA PHE A 115 13.19 -15.94 22.68
C PHE A 115 14.12 -16.58 21.63
N GLN A 116 14.82 -17.65 21.99
CA GLN A 116 15.71 -18.34 21.02
C GLN A 116 14.92 -19.19 20.02
N ASP A 117 13.91 -19.92 20.47
CA ASP A 117 13.08 -20.79 19.65
C ASP A 117 11.59 -20.64 20.07
N PRO A 118 10.92 -19.58 19.67
CA PRO A 118 9.53 -19.37 20.03
C PRO A 118 8.62 -20.37 19.29
N PRO A 119 7.67 -21.03 19.99
CA PRO A 119 6.77 -22.02 19.38
C PRO A 119 5.70 -21.33 18.56
N ILE A 120 6.01 -20.97 17.31
CA ILE A 120 5.09 -20.31 16.39
C ILE A 120 4.42 -21.36 15.50
N ALA A 121 3.10 -21.47 15.60
CA ALA A 121 2.31 -22.29 14.69
C ALA A 121 2.28 -21.65 13.28
N PRO A 122 2.04 -22.43 12.22
CA PRO A 122 1.82 -21.88 10.88
C PRO A 122 0.70 -20.85 10.87
N ILE A 123 0.85 -19.83 10.03
CA ILE A 123 -0.15 -18.77 9.90
C ILE A 123 -1.50 -19.34 9.42
N LEU A 124 -2.58 -18.98 10.11
CA LEU A 124 -3.93 -19.29 9.66
C LEU A 124 -4.34 -18.27 8.59
N SER A 125 -4.73 -18.75 7.45
CA SER A 125 -5.17 -17.89 6.35
C SER A 125 -6.56 -18.26 5.85
N SER A 126 -7.24 -17.28 5.21
CA SER A 126 -8.41 -17.58 4.40
C SER A 126 -8.01 -18.35 3.13
N SER A 127 -8.94 -19.06 2.53
CA SER A 127 -8.74 -19.80 1.27
C SER A 127 -8.40 -18.88 0.10
N SER A 128 -8.71 -17.59 0.19
CA SER A 128 -8.44 -16.58 -0.83
C SER A 128 -8.01 -15.27 -0.18
N GLY A 129 -7.09 -14.55 -0.83
CA GLY A 129 -6.74 -13.17 -0.51
C GLY A 129 -7.74 -12.13 -1.05
N LEU A 130 -8.83 -12.58 -1.70
CA LEU A 130 -9.85 -11.75 -2.31
C LEU A 130 -11.23 -12.08 -1.71
N ASN A 131 -12.17 -11.14 -1.85
CA ASN A 131 -13.58 -11.27 -1.44
C ASN A 131 -13.80 -11.66 0.04
N TYR A 132 -12.81 -11.43 0.90
CA TYR A 132 -12.88 -11.78 2.33
C TYR A 132 -13.49 -10.69 3.21
N ARG A 133 -13.52 -9.45 2.73
CA ARG A 133 -13.96 -8.29 3.54
C ARG A 133 -15.45 -8.11 3.42
N ASN A 134 -16.18 -8.36 4.51
CA ASN A 134 -17.63 -8.24 4.60
C ASN A 134 -18.12 -6.90 5.20
N LYS A 135 -17.20 -6.04 5.64
CA LYS A 135 -17.48 -4.68 6.13
C LYS A 135 -16.50 -3.70 5.50
N VAL A 136 -17.04 -2.66 4.90
CA VAL A 136 -16.26 -1.56 4.30
C VAL A 136 -16.79 -0.23 4.80
N THR A 137 -15.90 0.77 4.83
CA THR A 137 -16.26 2.15 5.13
C THR A 137 -15.55 3.02 4.10
N TYR A 138 -16.32 3.65 3.23
CA TYR A 138 -15.80 4.49 2.16
C TYR A 138 -16.01 5.96 2.48
N PRO A 139 -14.95 6.78 2.60
CA PRO A 139 -15.09 8.23 2.55
C PRO A 139 -15.87 8.66 1.32
N LEU A 140 -16.70 9.70 1.50
CA LEU A 140 -17.47 10.34 0.44
C LEU A 140 -16.82 11.66 0.05
N GLN A 141 -16.87 11.99 -1.23
CA GLN A 141 -16.38 13.26 -1.75
C GLN A 141 -17.17 13.66 -3.00
N ARG A 142 -17.21 14.95 -3.36
CA ARG A 142 -17.65 15.37 -4.69
C ARG A 142 -16.45 15.64 -5.58
N SER A 143 -16.52 15.20 -6.83
CA SER A 143 -15.55 15.58 -7.86
C SER A 143 -15.66 17.07 -8.19
N ALA A 144 -14.70 17.60 -8.94
CA ALA A 144 -14.76 18.96 -9.46
C ALA A 144 -16.01 19.23 -10.32
N GLN A 145 -16.57 18.18 -10.95
CA GLN A 145 -17.82 18.25 -11.74
C GLN A 145 -19.08 18.04 -10.88
N GLY A 146 -18.96 17.93 -9.55
CA GLY A 146 -20.09 17.74 -8.64
C GLY A 146 -20.57 16.29 -8.49
N ASN A 147 -19.93 15.32 -9.13
CA ASN A 147 -20.32 13.90 -9.05
C ASN A 147 -19.94 13.31 -7.70
N VAL A 148 -20.84 12.49 -7.14
CA VAL A 148 -20.59 11.73 -5.91
C VAL A 148 -19.54 10.66 -6.15
N GLN A 149 -18.53 10.63 -5.30
CA GLN A 149 -17.45 9.66 -5.29
C GLN A 149 -17.38 8.99 -3.92
N ALA A 150 -17.10 7.70 -3.91
CA ALA A 150 -16.81 6.91 -2.72
C ALA A 150 -15.62 5.98 -3.00
N GLY A 151 -14.77 5.75 -2.00
CA GLY A 151 -13.61 4.89 -2.18
C GLY A 151 -12.57 5.11 -1.09
N TYR A 152 -11.33 4.71 -1.35
CA TYR A 152 -10.23 4.92 -0.42
C TYR A 152 -9.36 6.10 -0.83
N TYR A 153 -8.62 6.66 0.11
CA TYR A 153 -7.63 7.70 -0.19
C TYR A 153 -6.42 7.10 -0.92
N ARG A 154 -5.77 7.92 -1.74
CA ARG A 154 -4.45 7.58 -2.30
C ARG A 154 -3.43 7.45 -1.19
N LYS A 155 -2.42 6.63 -1.43
CA LYS A 155 -1.27 6.49 -0.52
C LYS A 155 -0.72 7.86 -0.13
N GLY A 156 -0.60 8.10 1.18
CA GLY A 156 -0.04 9.34 1.74
C GLY A 156 -0.80 10.63 1.45
N SER A 157 -2.09 10.57 1.11
CA SER A 157 -2.89 11.77 0.82
C SER A 157 -4.37 11.59 1.17
N HIS A 158 -5.12 12.71 1.20
CA HIS A 158 -6.59 12.73 1.33
C HIS A 158 -7.30 12.82 -0.04
N LYS A 159 -6.58 12.57 -1.14
CA LYS A 159 -7.20 12.51 -2.47
C LYS A 159 -7.92 11.18 -2.65
N LEU A 160 -9.21 11.22 -2.92
CA LEU A 160 -10.03 10.03 -3.07
C LEU A 160 -9.72 9.29 -4.39
N VAL A 161 -9.64 7.97 -4.32
CA VAL A 161 -9.74 7.05 -5.47
C VAL A 161 -11.17 6.55 -5.52
N ASN A 162 -11.95 7.04 -6.48
CA ASN A 162 -13.34 6.60 -6.64
C ASN A 162 -13.39 5.14 -7.06
N LEU A 163 -14.19 4.34 -6.37
CA LEU A 163 -14.34 2.90 -6.61
C LEU A 163 -15.79 2.58 -6.99
N ASN A 164 -15.95 1.65 -7.92
CA ASN A 164 -17.23 1.00 -8.21
C ASN A 164 -17.20 -0.48 -7.78
N GLN A 165 -16.02 -1.03 -7.60
CA GLN A 165 -15.79 -2.38 -7.12
C GLN A 165 -14.47 -2.45 -6.38
N CYS A 166 -14.34 -3.41 -5.46
CA CYS A 166 -13.11 -3.63 -4.72
C CYS A 166 -12.84 -5.13 -4.58
N PRO A 167 -11.75 -5.68 -5.17
CA PRO A 167 -11.55 -7.14 -5.19
C PRO A 167 -11.32 -7.79 -3.82
N VAL A 168 -11.05 -7.00 -2.77
CA VAL A 168 -10.91 -7.55 -1.41
C VAL A 168 -12.22 -7.56 -0.62
N GLN A 169 -13.24 -6.79 -1.06
CA GLN A 169 -14.56 -6.85 -0.44
C GLN A 169 -15.39 -7.98 -1.06
N ASP A 170 -16.40 -8.44 -0.34
CA ASP A 170 -17.42 -9.35 -0.87
C ASP A 170 -18.09 -8.71 -2.09
N SER A 171 -18.05 -9.38 -3.23
CA SER A 171 -18.57 -8.84 -4.50
C SER A 171 -20.06 -8.53 -4.47
N ARG A 172 -20.82 -9.14 -3.53
CA ARG A 172 -22.24 -8.82 -3.30
C ARG A 172 -22.46 -7.38 -2.82
N LEU A 173 -21.43 -6.71 -2.30
CA LEU A 173 -21.51 -5.31 -1.86
C LEU A 173 -21.30 -4.30 -3.01
N ASP A 174 -20.69 -4.70 -4.14
CA ASP A 174 -20.39 -3.78 -5.24
C ASP A 174 -21.64 -3.10 -5.84
N PRO A 175 -22.77 -3.80 -6.10
CA PRO A 175 -23.98 -3.16 -6.60
C PRO A 175 -24.54 -2.10 -5.64
N PHE A 176 -24.46 -2.35 -4.33
CA PHE A 176 -24.93 -1.38 -3.32
C PHE A 176 -24.07 -0.12 -3.31
N LEU A 177 -22.75 -0.24 -3.49
CA LEU A 177 -21.86 0.91 -3.58
C LEU A 177 -22.25 1.83 -4.74
N ALA A 178 -22.53 1.26 -5.90
CA ALA A 178 -22.95 2.01 -7.07
C ALA A 178 -24.31 2.69 -6.85
N GLN A 179 -25.31 1.94 -6.35
CA GLN A 179 -26.65 2.43 -6.11
C GLN A 179 -26.68 3.57 -5.10
N ILE A 180 -26.02 3.41 -3.95
CA ILE A 180 -26.01 4.46 -2.91
C ILE A 180 -25.35 5.74 -3.40
N LYS A 181 -24.27 5.66 -4.21
CA LYS A 181 -23.69 6.86 -4.83
C LYS A 181 -24.68 7.58 -5.74
N GLN A 182 -25.44 6.82 -6.50
CA GLN A 182 -26.50 7.36 -7.38
C GLN A 182 -27.60 8.02 -6.55
N ASP A 183 -28.10 7.35 -5.51
CA ASP A 183 -29.15 7.88 -4.62
C ASP A 183 -28.71 9.21 -3.97
N ILE A 184 -27.47 9.27 -3.45
CA ILE A 184 -26.92 10.50 -2.88
C ILE A 184 -26.83 11.61 -3.93
N GLN A 185 -26.51 11.27 -5.18
CA GLN A 185 -26.44 12.23 -6.29
C GLN A 185 -27.80 12.77 -6.64
N GLU A 186 -28.80 11.90 -6.82
CA GLU A 186 -30.17 12.25 -7.22
C GLU A 186 -30.91 13.03 -6.15
N GLN A 187 -30.75 12.64 -4.88
CA GLN A 187 -31.38 13.33 -3.75
C GLN A 187 -30.65 14.62 -3.34
N GLY A 188 -29.52 14.94 -3.94
CA GLY A 188 -28.75 16.13 -3.65
C GLY A 188 -28.20 16.21 -2.21
N TRP A 189 -28.06 15.10 -1.51
CA TRP A 189 -27.62 15.10 -0.12
C TRP A 189 -26.21 15.70 0.05
N GLY A 190 -26.08 16.55 1.09
CA GLY A 190 -24.84 17.25 1.39
C GLY A 190 -23.74 16.31 1.89
N ILE A 191 -22.67 16.13 1.11
CA ILE A 191 -21.46 15.41 1.52
C ILE A 191 -20.62 16.34 2.40
N TYR A 192 -20.05 15.79 3.46
CA TYR A 192 -19.23 16.53 4.41
C TYR A 192 -17.96 17.09 3.75
N ASN A 193 -17.74 18.37 3.95
CA ASN A 193 -16.55 19.08 3.52
C ASN A 193 -15.70 19.42 4.74
N GLU A 194 -14.50 18.86 4.84
CA GLU A 194 -13.59 19.05 5.99
C GLU A 194 -13.12 20.50 6.14
N GLU A 195 -12.89 21.22 5.04
CA GLU A 195 -12.39 22.60 5.07
C GLU A 195 -13.46 23.58 5.60
N ARG A 196 -14.73 23.30 5.27
CA ARG A 196 -15.86 24.15 5.64
C ARG A 196 -16.58 23.69 6.91
N GLY A 197 -16.31 22.47 7.38
CA GLY A 197 -17.03 21.86 8.50
C GLY A 197 -18.53 21.65 8.25
N THR A 198 -18.95 21.50 6.99
CA THR A 198 -20.37 21.43 6.59
C THR A 198 -20.69 20.18 5.80
N GLY A 199 -21.96 19.75 5.83
CA GLY A 199 -22.44 18.53 5.18
C GLY A 199 -22.82 17.46 6.19
N LYS A 200 -23.65 16.49 5.77
CA LYS A 200 -24.22 15.47 6.65
C LYS A 200 -23.59 14.08 6.43
N LEU A 201 -23.27 13.74 5.18
CA LEU A 201 -22.77 12.43 4.81
C LEU A 201 -21.24 12.44 4.71
N ARG A 202 -20.56 11.66 5.55
CA ARG A 202 -19.10 11.57 5.58
C ARG A 202 -18.57 10.27 4.99
N HIS A 203 -19.25 9.16 5.27
CA HIS A 203 -18.86 7.81 4.85
C HIS A 203 -20.08 7.02 4.41
N LEU A 204 -19.85 6.01 3.58
CA LEU A 204 -20.72 4.87 3.31
C LEU A 204 -20.28 3.70 4.18
#